data_52ff4518aad8c6fdadba34a2f8853e50
#
_entry.id   52ff4518aad8c6fdadba34a2f8853e50
#
_cell.length_a   1.000
_cell.length_b   1.000
_cell.length_c   1.000
_cell.angle_alpha   90.00
_cell.angle_beta   90.00
_cell.angle_gamma   90.00
#
_symmetry.space_group_name_H-M   'P 1'
#
loop_
_entity.id
_entity.type
_entity.pdbx_description
1 polymer ?
#
loop_
_entity_poly.entity_id
_entity_poly.type
_entity_poly.pdbx_seq_one_letter_code
_entity_poly.pdbx_strand_id
1 'polypeptide(L)'
;MKAKKVVLLILDGWGYGKKDKSDAAYAANTPFFDSMLKHYPNSKLEASGEAVGLPAGQMGNSEVGHMNLGAGRVVYQELGRINKAISDRTLHNNEVLVNAFNYAKDNNKAVHFIGLVSNGGVHAHVEHLKALCDAATE
;
A
#
# COMPACT_ATOMS: atom_id res chain seq x y z
N MET A 1 15.08 34.99 -11.69
CA MET A 1 13.61 34.77 -11.62
C MET A 1 13.19 34.80 -10.15
N LYS A 2 12.19 35.60 -9.79
CA LYS A 2 11.64 35.54 -8.43
C LYS A 2 10.96 34.18 -8.25
N ALA A 3 11.31 33.44 -7.18
CA ALA A 3 10.68 32.16 -6.86
C ALA A 3 9.17 32.36 -6.68
N LYS A 4 8.34 31.61 -7.42
CA LYS A 4 6.89 31.61 -7.21
C LYS A 4 6.60 30.93 -5.89
N LYS A 5 5.81 31.60 -5.05
CA LYS A 5 5.34 31.00 -3.79
C LYS A 5 4.24 29.99 -4.11
N VAL A 6 4.31 28.83 -3.46
CA VAL A 6 3.30 27.77 -3.57
C VAL A 6 2.74 27.48 -2.18
N VAL A 7 1.44 27.27 -2.09
CA VAL A 7 0.76 26.83 -0.86
C VAL A 7 0.09 25.51 -1.18
N LEU A 8 0.41 24.49 -0.39
CA LEU A 8 -0.29 23.20 -0.39
C LEU A 8 -1.24 23.17 0.80
N LEU A 9 -2.54 23.07 0.54
CA LEU A 9 -3.58 22.93 1.56
C LEU A 9 -4.14 21.51 1.49
N ILE A 10 -3.97 20.74 2.58
CA ILE A 10 -4.46 19.37 2.70
C ILE A 10 -5.72 19.40 3.57
N LEU A 11 -6.85 18.98 3.01
CA LEU A 11 -8.12 18.80 3.70
C LEU A 11 -8.28 17.30 3.98
N ASP A 12 -7.67 16.84 5.07
CA ASP A 12 -7.65 15.44 5.44
C ASP A 12 -9.07 14.93 5.75
N GLY A 13 -9.42 13.75 5.20
CA GLY A 13 -10.77 13.21 5.28
C GLY A 13 -11.78 13.82 4.31
N TRP A 14 -11.41 14.85 3.54
CA TRP A 14 -12.27 15.44 2.53
C TRP A 14 -12.18 14.65 1.22
N GLY A 15 -13.31 14.09 0.78
CA GLY A 15 -13.32 13.24 -0.42
C GLY A 15 -14.67 13.14 -1.08
N TYR A 16 -14.76 12.31 -2.11
CA TYR A 16 -16.00 12.05 -2.83
C TYR A 16 -16.73 10.85 -2.19
N GLY A 17 -17.87 11.11 -1.58
CA GLY A 17 -18.74 10.10 -1.00
C GLY A 17 -19.90 9.69 -1.90
N LYS A 18 -20.95 9.17 -1.29
CA LYS A 18 -22.14 8.65 -1.98
C LYS A 18 -23.11 9.71 -2.48
N LYS A 19 -22.87 10.99 -2.20
CA LYS A 19 -23.74 12.12 -2.52
C LYS A 19 -25.15 11.98 -1.94
N ASP A 20 -25.26 11.42 -0.76
CA ASP A 20 -26.49 11.31 0.01
C ASP A 20 -26.34 12.03 1.38
N LYS A 21 -27.34 11.90 2.24
CA LYS A 21 -27.32 12.52 3.57
C LYS A 21 -26.23 12.01 4.54
N SER A 22 -25.56 10.91 4.20
CA SER A 22 -24.42 10.40 4.97
C SER A 22 -23.09 11.02 4.52
N ASP A 23 -23.07 11.74 3.42
CA ASP A 23 -21.91 12.44 2.86
C ASP A 23 -21.92 13.90 3.34
N ALA A 24 -21.18 14.16 4.42
CA ALA A 24 -21.14 15.47 5.04
C ALA A 24 -20.54 16.54 4.11
N ALA A 25 -19.53 16.18 3.30
CA ALA A 25 -18.92 17.08 2.33
C ALA A 25 -19.91 17.50 1.24
N TYR A 26 -20.73 16.55 0.77
CA TYR A 26 -21.77 16.82 -0.22
C TYR A 26 -22.94 17.65 0.37
N ALA A 27 -23.32 17.38 1.62
CA ALA A 27 -24.42 18.10 2.28
C ALA A 27 -24.03 19.51 2.74
N ALA A 28 -22.75 19.82 2.85
CA ALA A 28 -22.27 21.11 3.30
C ALA A 28 -22.44 22.21 2.24
N ASN A 29 -22.66 23.45 2.69
CA ASN A 29 -22.65 24.63 1.81
C ASN A 29 -21.22 25.10 1.59
N THR A 30 -20.64 24.74 0.45
CA THR A 30 -19.22 24.96 0.10
C THR A 30 -19.04 25.77 -1.18
N PRO A 31 -19.62 27.00 -1.30
CA PRO A 31 -19.67 27.72 -2.57
C PRO A 31 -18.30 28.04 -3.16
N PHE A 32 -17.30 28.30 -2.31
CA PHE A 32 -15.94 28.55 -2.78
C PHE A 32 -15.29 27.29 -3.34
N PHE A 33 -15.37 26.16 -2.61
CA PHE A 33 -14.85 24.88 -3.06
C PHE A 33 -15.52 24.39 -4.36
N ASP A 34 -16.84 24.52 -4.42
CA ASP A 34 -17.62 24.18 -5.62
C ASP A 34 -17.22 25.03 -6.83
N SER A 35 -16.97 26.33 -6.59
CA SER A 35 -16.45 27.23 -7.62
C SER A 35 -15.06 26.81 -8.11
N MET A 36 -14.18 26.40 -7.21
CA MET A 36 -12.84 25.91 -7.58
C MET A 36 -12.90 24.68 -8.46
N LEU A 37 -13.75 23.71 -8.14
CA LEU A 37 -13.94 22.51 -8.96
C LEU A 37 -14.46 22.80 -10.38
N LYS A 38 -15.19 23.90 -10.55
CA LYS A 38 -15.73 24.30 -11.87
C LYS A 38 -14.74 25.07 -12.72
N HIS A 39 -13.89 25.91 -12.11
CA HIS A 39 -13.11 26.90 -12.84
C HIS A 39 -11.62 26.61 -12.88
N TYR A 40 -11.12 25.67 -12.07
CA TYR A 40 -9.69 25.34 -12.01
C TYR A 40 -9.42 23.88 -12.35
N PRO A 41 -8.24 23.56 -12.88
CA PRO A 41 -7.84 22.17 -13.12
C PRO A 41 -7.94 21.34 -11.85
N ASN A 42 -8.55 20.18 -11.92
CA ASN A 42 -8.69 19.26 -10.82
C ASN A 42 -8.61 17.81 -11.30
N SER A 43 -8.27 16.92 -10.39
CA SER A 43 -8.20 15.49 -10.65
C SER A 43 -8.64 14.70 -9.40
N LYS A 44 -8.97 13.44 -9.61
CA LYS A 44 -9.28 12.51 -8.51
C LYS A 44 -8.09 11.61 -8.28
N LEU A 45 -7.82 11.32 -7.02
CA LEU A 45 -6.83 10.35 -6.59
C LEU A 45 -7.52 9.23 -5.83
N GLU A 46 -7.09 8.01 -6.09
CA GLU A 46 -7.48 6.87 -5.26
C GLU A 46 -6.82 6.99 -3.89
N ALA A 47 -7.60 6.78 -2.82
CA ALA A 47 -7.14 6.94 -1.44
C ALA A 47 -7.13 5.63 -0.64
N SER A 48 -7.30 4.48 -1.30
CA SER A 48 -7.44 3.18 -0.64
C SER A 48 -6.73 2.09 -1.44
N GLY A 49 -6.48 0.96 -0.79
CA GLY A 49 -5.94 -0.24 -1.42
C GLY A 49 -4.57 -0.04 -2.06
N GLU A 50 -4.32 -0.76 -3.14
CA GLU A 50 -3.01 -0.81 -3.79
C GLU A 50 -2.54 0.54 -4.34
N ALA A 51 -3.45 1.43 -4.71
CA ALA A 51 -3.15 2.78 -5.17
C ALA A 51 -2.40 3.62 -4.12
N VAL A 52 -2.49 3.26 -2.86
CA VAL A 52 -1.79 3.91 -1.74
C VAL A 52 -0.82 2.98 -1.01
N GLY A 53 -0.53 1.81 -1.56
CA GLY A 53 0.43 0.85 -1.02
C GLY A 53 -0.10 -0.06 0.07
N LEU A 54 -1.43 -0.15 0.20
CA LEU A 54 -2.13 -1.07 1.08
C LEU A 54 -2.62 -2.32 0.31
N PRO A 55 -2.97 -3.41 0.98
CA PRO A 55 -3.64 -4.54 0.35
C PRO A 55 -4.93 -4.14 -0.37
N ALA A 56 -5.29 -4.88 -1.42
CA ALA A 56 -6.54 -4.66 -2.14
C ALA A 56 -7.75 -4.68 -1.18
N GLY A 57 -8.67 -3.73 -1.36
CA GLY A 57 -9.87 -3.60 -0.53
C GLY A 57 -9.68 -2.99 0.86
N GLN A 58 -8.45 -2.72 1.27
CA GLN A 58 -8.19 -2.06 2.55
C GLN A 58 -8.41 -0.56 2.42
N MET A 59 -9.21 0.00 3.35
CA MET A 59 -9.45 1.44 3.42
C MET A 59 -8.17 2.18 3.75
N GLY A 60 -7.94 3.30 3.06
CA GLY A 60 -6.82 4.19 3.33
C GLY A 60 -6.95 4.93 4.67
N ASN A 61 -5.87 5.57 5.07
CA ASN A 61 -5.79 6.38 6.27
C ASN A 61 -4.86 7.57 6.04
N SER A 62 -4.86 8.50 7.01
CA SER A 62 -4.07 9.73 6.95
C SER A 62 -2.56 9.45 6.87
N GLU A 63 -2.05 8.49 7.63
CA GLU A 63 -0.62 8.15 7.66
C GLU A 63 -0.10 7.76 6.27
N VAL A 64 -0.78 6.80 5.64
CA VAL A 64 -0.43 6.31 4.31
C VAL A 64 -0.58 7.40 3.26
N GLY A 65 -1.64 8.20 3.31
CA GLY A 65 -1.87 9.31 2.40
C GLY A 65 -0.77 10.37 2.47
N HIS A 66 -0.42 10.83 3.67
CA HIS A 66 0.64 11.82 3.86
C HIS A 66 2.02 11.26 3.49
N MET A 67 2.28 9.98 3.76
CA MET A 67 3.52 9.32 3.36
C MET A 67 3.68 9.33 1.83
N ASN A 68 2.63 9.01 1.10
CA ASN A 68 2.64 9.02 -0.37
C ASN A 68 2.81 10.43 -0.93
N LEU A 69 2.14 11.43 -0.35
CA LEU A 69 2.30 12.83 -0.73
C LEU A 69 3.74 13.31 -0.51
N GLY A 70 4.32 12.99 0.65
CA GLY A 70 5.69 13.36 0.98
C GLY A 70 6.74 12.67 0.12
N ALA A 71 6.52 11.39 -0.22
CA ALA A 71 7.42 10.60 -1.05
C ALA A 71 7.28 10.90 -2.54
N GLY A 72 6.18 11.52 -2.99
CA GLY A 72 5.86 11.72 -4.40
C GLY A 72 5.66 10.43 -5.20
N ARG A 73 5.38 9.33 -4.53
CA ARG A 73 5.16 8.00 -5.11
C ARG A 73 4.37 7.12 -4.16
N VAL A 74 3.85 6.00 -4.66
CA VAL A 74 3.23 4.98 -3.81
C VAL A 74 4.30 4.32 -2.93
N VAL A 75 4.08 4.33 -1.61
CA VAL A 75 4.92 3.67 -0.61
C VAL A 75 4.19 2.43 -0.11
N TYR A 76 4.59 1.27 -0.59
CA TYR A 76 3.99 0.00 -0.17
C TYR A 76 4.30 -0.29 1.30
N GLN A 77 3.27 -0.62 2.07
CA GLN A 77 3.39 -1.13 3.42
C GLN A 77 3.98 -2.55 3.40
N GLU A 78 4.52 -3.03 4.52
CA GLU A 78 5.25 -4.31 4.59
C GLU A 78 4.42 -5.48 4.03
N LEU A 79 3.17 -5.62 4.43
CA LEU A 79 2.30 -6.68 3.90
C LEU A 79 2.11 -6.56 2.38
N GLY A 80 1.87 -5.35 1.88
CA GLY A 80 1.73 -5.08 0.44
C GLY A 80 3.02 -5.38 -0.34
N ARG A 81 4.19 -5.06 0.25
CA ARG A 81 5.50 -5.37 -0.34
C ARG A 81 5.74 -6.87 -0.47
N ILE A 82 5.43 -7.63 0.59
CA ILE A 82 5.57 -9.09 0.58
C ILE A 82 4.60 -9.71 -0.43
N ASN A 83 3.33 -9.31 -0.41
CA ASN A 83 2.33 -9.78 -1.37
C ASN A 83 2.76 -9.52 -2.82
N LYS A 84 3.28 -8.33 -3.09
CA LYS A 84 3.80 -7.98 -4.42
C LYS A 84 5.00 -8.84 -4.80
N ALA A 85 5.96 -9.05 -3.90
CA ALA A 85 7.13 -9.87 -4.15
C ALA A 85 6.75 -11.34 -4.44
N ILE A 86 5.69 -11.84 -3.83
CA ILE A 86 5.14 -13.17 -4.13
C ILE A 86 4.48 -13.18 -5.51
N SER A 87 3.60 -12.22 -5.79
CA SER A 87 2.88 -12.10 -7.07
C SER A 87 3.83 -11.97 -8.26
N ASP A 88 4.87 -11.15 -8.11
CA ASP A 88 5.88 -10.91 -9.15
C ASP A 88 6.96 -12.00 -9.19
N ARG A 89 6.90 -13.00 -8.31
CA ARG A 89 7.92 -14.06 -8.11
C ARG A 89 9.32 -13.53 -7.74
N THR A 90 9.43 -12.28 -7.31
CA THR A 90 10.73 -11.70 -6.90
C THR A 90 11.20 -12.21 -5.54
N LEU A 91 10.29 -12.76 -4.72
CA LEU A 91 10.65 -13.43 -3.47
C LEU A 91 11.62 -14.60 -3.70
N HIS A 92 11.44 -15.38 -4.79
CA HIS A 92 12.28 -16.52 -5.16
C HIS A 92 13.72 -16.13 -5.51
N ASN A 93 13.92 -14.85 -5.87
CA ASN A 93 15.24 -14.30 -6.22
C ASN A 93 15.86 -13.50 -5.06
N ASN A 94 15.27 -13.53 -3.86
CA ASN A 94 15.83 -12.84 -2.71
C ASN A 94 17.13 -13.51 -2.28
N GLU A 95 18.25 -12.81 -2.39
CA GLU A 95 19.59 -13.37 -2.15
C GLU A 95 19.75 -13.99 -0.76
N VAL A 96 19.12 -13.43 0.26
CA VAL A 96 19.20 -13.97 1.63
C VAL A 96 18.51 -15.30 1.73
N LEU A 97 17.31 -15.45 1.11
CA LEU A 97 16.56 -16.70 1.09
C LEU A 97 17.30 -17.75 0.26
N VAL A 98 17.71 -17.40 -0.95
CA VAL A 98 18.45 -18.29 -1.86
C VAL A 98 19.72 -18.82 -1.19
N ASN A 99 20.49 -17.96 -0.54
CA ASN A 99 21.70 -18.37 0.18
C ASN A 99 21.40 -19.31 1.34
N ALA A 100 20.32 -19.07 2.10
CA ALA A 100 19.91 -19.94 3.19
C ALA A 100 19.46 -21.33 2.69
N PHE A 101 18.70 -21.38 1.58
CA PHE A 101 18.25 -22.62 0.98
C PHE A 101 19.42 -23.43 0.39
N ASN A 102 20.32 -22.76 -0.33
CA ASN A 102 21.53 -23.40 -0.86
C ASN A 102 22.43 -23.94 0.26
N TYR A 103 22.62 -23.16 1.33
CA TYR A 103 23.38 -23.64 2.48
C TYR A 103 22.78 -24.94 3.07
N ALA A 104 21.47 -25.00 3.23
CA ALA A 104 20.80 -26.19 3.74
C ALA A 104 20.97 -27.38 2.79
N LYS A 105 20.78 -27.16 1.49
CA LYS A 105 20.95 -28.17 0.44
C LYS A 105 22.37 -28.72 0.39
N ASP A 106 23.38 -27.86 0.33
CA ASP A 106 24.79 -28.24 0.21
C ASP A 106 25.33 -28.98 1.44
N ASN A 107 24.75 -28.69 2.61
CA ASN A 107 25.14 -29.31 3.87
C ASN A 107 24.19 -30.44 4.32
N ASN A 108 23.26 -30.86 3.47
CA ASN A 108 22.24 -31.88 3.78
C ASN A 108 21.50 -31.57 5.11
N LYS A 109 21.02 -30.32 5.26
CA LYS A 109 20.28 -29.82 6.40
C LYS A 109 18.84 -29.50 6.03
N ALA A 110 17.97 -29.49 7.04
CA ALA A 110 16.59 -29.05 6.87
C ALA A 110 16.48 -27.51 7.04
N VAL A 111 15.54 -26.94 6.32
CA VAL A 111 15.07 -25.57 6.56
C VAL A 111 13.83 -25.62 7.44
N HIS A 112 13.81 -24.81 8.49
CA HIS A 112 12.69 -24.73 9.43
C HIS A 112 12.07 -23.34 9.34
N PHE A 113 10.78 -23.27 9.03
CA PHE A 113 10.00 -22.04 9.08
C PHE A 113 9.28 -21.95 10.43
N ILE A 114 9.50 -20.86 11.15
CA ILE A 114 8.86 -20.59 12.45
C ILE A 114 8.08 -19.29 12.33
N GLY A 115 6.79 -19.34 12.65
CA GLY A 115 5.94 -18.17 12.57
C GLY A 115 4.48 -18.46 12.85
N LEU A 116 3.66 -17.42 12.79
CA LEU A 116 2.22 -17.53 12.94
C LEU A 116 1.58 -17.92 11.60
N VAL A 117 0.83 -19.02 11.59
CA VAL A 117 0.02 -19.44 10.43
C VAL A 117 -1.38 -18.86 10.58
N SER A 118 -1.67 -17.83 9.79
CA SER A 118 -2.92 -17.06 9.90
C SER A 118 -3.40 -16.58 8.54
N ASN A 119 -4.70 -16.47 8.39
CA ASN A 119 -5.34 -15.83 7.23
C ASN A 119 -5.61 -14.33 7.46
N GLY A 120 -5.30 -13.78 8.64
CA GLY A 120 -5.65 -12.42 9.04
C GLY A 120 -4.88 -11.31 8.34
N GLY A 121 -3.63 -11.58 7.94
CA GLY A 121 -2.80 -10.59 7.23
C GLY A 121 -2.33 -9.41 8.08
N VAL A 122 -2.52 -9.43 9.39
CA VAL A 122 -2.03 -8.37 10.29
C VAL A 122 -0.57 -8.61 10.69
N HIS A 123 -0.27 -9.80 11.20
CA HIS A 123 1.09 -10.18 11.62
C HIS A 123 1.70 -11.25 10.73
N ALA A 124 0.86 -12.04 10.05
CA ALA A 124 1.28 -13.10 9.13
C ALA A 124 0.14 -13.44 8.17
N HIS A 125 0.49 -14.07 7.06
CA HIS A 125 -0.48 -14.63 6.14
C HIS A 125 0.00 -15.99 5.63
N VAL A 126 -0.92 -16.97 5.55
CA VAL A 126 -0.58 -18.36 5.15
C VAL A 126 0.03 -18.43 3.75
N GLU A 127 -0.38 -17.54 2.84
CA GLU A 127 0.18 -17.50 1.48
C GLU A 127 1.66 -17.09 1.48
N HIS A 128 2.13 -16.34 2.48
CA HIS A 128 3.56 -16.05 2.63
C HIS A 128 4.35 -17.31 2.96
N LEU A 129 3.82 -18.15 3.86
CA LEU A 129 4.45 -19.43 4.19
C LEU A 129 4.48 -20.38 2.98
N LYS A 130 3.37 -20.47 2.23
CA LYS A 130 3.33 -21.27 1.01
C LYS A 130 4.37 -20.81 0.00
N ALA A 131 4.47 -19.51 -0.25
CA ALA A 131 5.46 -18.93 -1.16
C ALA A 131 6.90 -19.22 -0.72
N LEU A 132 7.18 -19.22 0.59
CA LEU A 132 8.49 -19.61 1.12
C LEU A 132 8.78 -21.10 0.92
N CYS A 133 7.78 -21.96 1.10
CA CYS A 133 7.92 -23.38 0.81
C CYS A 133 8.18 -23.65 -0.69
N ASP A 134 7.43 -22.95 -1.56
CA ASP A 134 7.62 -23.06 -3.01
C ASP A 134 9.04 -22.61 -3.41
N ALA A 135 9.50 -21.45 -2.89
CA ALA A 135 10.85 -20.96 -3.14
C ALA A 135 11.96 -21.88 -2.62
N ALA A 136 11.70 -22.64 -1.55
CA ALA A 136 12.67 -23.59 -0.99
C ALA A 136 12.76 -24.91 -1.79
N THR A 137 11.79 -25.20 -2.67
CA THR A 137 11.75 -26.43 -3.49
C THR A 137 12.30 -26.23 -4.90
N GLU A 138 12.46 -24.99 -5.33
CA GLU A 138 13.10 -24.62 -6.63
C GLU A 138 14.64 -24.65 -6.51
#